data_b9d69ce87f95d89d2653504f3054d496
#
_entry.id   b9d69ce87f95d89d2653504f3054d496
#
_cell.length_a   1.000
_cell.length_b   1.000
_cell.length_c   1.000
_cell.angle_alpha   90.00
_cell.angle_beta   90.00
_cell.angle_gamma   90.00
#
_symmetry.space_group_name_H-M   'P 1'
#
loop_
_entity.id
_entity.type
_entity.pdbx_description
1 polymer ?
#
loop_
_entity_poly.entity_id
_entity_poly.type
_entity_poly.pdbx_seq_one_letter_code
_entity_poly.pdbx_strand_id
1 'polypeptide(L)'
;DSWAATYGEVVSSLEITPEGGGYRMRQRFAKFHNLPELMRTYRLVADVQTAEMLNLPRPEIYGGKKEIISSTPTEHQKKIMATFIERAEAIRNGQVKPYEDNMLKLTNEARQMAIDPRLIDRSAPNDPNSKLNMCIDQIYKVWKETEADRLTQLVFCDVSTPAQKPIIQMEQVDGVYKAIPNQFTNVYDEIKKVLMERGVPESEIVFIHDAKTEVQRQAIFEKTRKGEIRVLLGSTGKLGTGVNV
;
A
#
# COMPACT_ATOMS: atom_id res chain seq x y z
N ASP A 1 11.79 30.50 14.64
CA ASP A 1 13.02 29.74 15.00
C ASP A 1 13.25 29.65 16.51
N SER A 2 12.86 30.66 17.32
CA SER A 2 13.00 30.60 18.77
C SER A 2 12.22 29.45 19.43
N TRP A 3 11.01 29.16 18.96
CA TRP A 3 10.20 28.04 19.42
C TRP A 3 10.93 26.70 19.21
N ALA A 4 11.51 26.49 18.04
CA ALA A 4 12.25 25.26 17.74
C ALA A 4 13.51 25.14 18.61
N ALA A 5 14.19 26.24 18.94
CA ALA A 5 15.33 26.23 19.84
C ALA A 5 14.93 25.92 21.29
N THR A 6 13.71 26.33 21.71
CA THR A 6 13.21 26.13 23.07
C THR A 6 12.68 24.72 23.30
N TYR A 7 12.06 24.09 22.28
CA TYR A 7 11.34 22.83 22.43
C TYR A 7 11.82 21.71 21.53
N GLY A 8 12.69 22.00 20.55
CA GLY A 8 13.12 21.07 19.56
C GLY A 8 14.53 20.51 19.79
N GLU A 9 14.68 19.22 19.63
CA GLU A 9 15.97 18.53 19.63
C GLU A 9 16.27 18.01 18.23
N VAL A 10 17.39 18.49 17.67
CA VAL A 10 17.93 17.99 16.41
C VAL A 10 18.84 16.81 16.69
N VAL A 11 18.48 15.64 16.17
CA VAL A 11 19.24 14.41 16.32
C VAL A 11 19.96 14.11 15.02
N SER A 12 21.27 13.84 15.13
CA SER A 12 22.06 13.33 14.03
C SER A 12 21.99 11.81 14.02
N SER A 13 21.55 11.21 12.93
CA SER A 13 21.47 9.77 12.75
C SER A 13 22.18 9.33 11.48
N LEU A 14 22.74 8.13 11.56
CA LEU A 14 23.29 7.46 10.39
C LEU A 14 22.13 6.77 9.65
N GLU A 15 21.82 7.24 8.46
CA GLU A 15 20.76 6.68 7.63
C GLU A 15 21.35 6.03 6.39
N ILE A 16 20.69 4.95 5.94
CA ILE A 16 21.01 4.35 4.64
C ILE A 16 20.68 5.39 3.57
N THR A 17 21.59 5.58 2.62
CA THR A 17 21.31 6.47 1.48
C THR A 17 20.12 5.94 0.67
N PRO A 18 19.31 6.81 0.05
CA PRO A 18 18.18 6.38 -0.77
C PRO A 18 18.58 5.43 -1.89
N GLU A 19 19.83 5.50 -2.33
CA GLU A 19 20.43 4.68 -3.36
C GLU A 19 20.78 3.27 -2.87
N GLY A 20 20.73 3.02 -1.55
CA GLY A 20 21.07 1.71 -0.96
C GLY A 20 22.57 1.37 -0.94
N GLY A 21 23.43 2.27 -1.46
CA GLY A 21 24.87 2.03 -1.64
C GLY A 21 25.77 2.48 -0.47
N GLY A 22 25.19 3.02 0.61
CA GLY A 22 26.01 3.52 1.71
C GLY A 22 25.23 4.15 2.84
N TYR A 23 25.95 4.80 3.76
CA TYR A 23 25.38 5.52 4.88
C TYR A 23 25.70 7.00 4.78
N ARG A 24 24.77 7.84 5.26
CA ARG A 24 24.96 9.28 5.39
C ARG A 24 24.53 9.76 6.77
N MET A 25 25.24 10.73 7.31
CA MET A 25 24.79 11.46 8.49
C MET A 25 23.67 12.45 8.07
N ARG A 26 22.54 12.38 8.73
CA ARG A 26 21.46 13.35 8.53
C ARG A 26 20.97 13.89 9.87
N GLN A 27 20.80 15.20 9.89
CA GLN A 27 20.18 15.88 11.02
C GLN A 27 18.68 16.04 10.78
N ARG A 28 17.90 15.64 11.77
CA ARG A 28 16.45 15.81 11.74
C ARG A 28 15.96 16.35 13.07
N PHE A 29 14.97 17.19 13.02
CA PHE A 29 14.14 17.47 14.19
C PHE A 29 13.41 16.17 14.54
N ALA A 30 13.80 15.51 15.61
CA ALA A 30 13.34 14.16 15.92
C ALA A 30 12.70 14.03 17.30
N LYS A 31 12.98 14.96 18.20
CA LYS A 31 12.47 14.91 19.57
C LYS A 31 12.05 16.27 20.04
N PHE A 32 11.20 16.28 21.05
CA PHE A 32 10.92 17.46 21.85
C PHE A 32 11.68 17.37 23.17
N HIS A 33 12.28 18.47 23.59
CA HIS A 33 12.74 18.66 24.94
C HIS A 33 11.83 19.67 25.66
N ASN A 34 11.98 19.79 26.99
CA ASN A 34 11.11 20.63 27.82
C ASN A 34 9.60 20.36 27.56
N LEU A 35 9.27 19.08 27.38
CA LEU A 35 7.90 18.66 27.08
C LEU A 35 6.87 19.09 28.12
N PRO A 36 7.16 19.10 29.44
CA PRO A 36 6.19 19.56 30.45
C PRO A 36 5.73 21.01 30.27
N GLU A 37 6.64 21.91 29.92
CA GLU A 37 6.32 23.32 29.68
C GLU A 37 5.57 23.50 28.34
N LEU A 38 6.01 22.80 27.28
CA LEU A 38 5.32 22.78 26.02
C LEU A 38 3.87 22.31 26.20
N MET A 39 3.65 21.21 26.91
CA MET A 39 2.32 20.65 27.14
C MET A 39 1.47 21.57 28.05
N ARG A 40 2.07 22.25 29.04
CA ARG A 40 1.35 23.24 29.83
C ARG A 40 0.84 24.38 28.98
N THR A 41 1.71 24.93 28.12
CA THR A 41 1.35 26.02 27.20
C THR A 41 0.29 25.57 26.20
N TYR A 42 0.46 24.38 25.64
CA TYR A 42 -0.48 23.83 24.66
C TYR A 42 -1.88 23.60 25.26
N ARG A 43 -1.97 23.09 26.48
CA ARG A 43 -3.24 22.85 27.17
C ARG A 43 -4.01 24.13 27.55
N LEU A 44 -3.40 25.31 27.45
CA LEU A 44 -4.13 26.58 27.63
C LEU A 44 -5.12 26.85 26.48
N VAL A 45 -4.85 26.28 25.29
CA VAL A 45 -5.60 26.55 24.06
C VAL A 45 -6.15 25.29 23.40
N ALA A 46 -5.82 24.10 23.91
CA ALA A 46 -6.20 22.83 23.33
C ALA A 46 -6.62 21.82 24.40
N ASP A 47 -7.71 21.10 24.15
CA ASP A 47 -8.05 19.88 24.88
C ASP A 47 -7.25 18.71 24.32
N VAL A 48 -6.52 18.02 25.18
CA VAL A 48 -5.63 16.91 24.80
C VAL A 48 -6.19 15.62 25.37
N GLN A 49 -6.71 14.78 24.48
CA GLN A 49 -7.20 13.44 24.80
C GLN A 49 -6.25 12.41 24.21
N THR A 50 -5.60 11.62 25.05
CA THR A 50 -4.79 10.49 24.58
C THR A 50 -5.67 9.25 24.41
N ALA A 51 -5.19 8.28 23.61
CA ALA A 51 -5.89 7.03 23.41
C ALA A 51 -6.14 6.26 24.72
N GLU A 52 -5.26 6.42 25.71
CA GLU A 52 -5.41 5.84 27.04
C GLU A 52 -6.49 6.54 27.88
N MET A 53 -6.62 7.87 27.76
CA MET A 53 -7.66 8.66 28.44
C MET A 53 -9.06 8.33 27.91
N LEU A 54 -9.16 8.05 26.60
CA LEU A 54 -10.44 7.74 25.96
C LEU A 54 -10.96 6.34 26.32
N ASN A 55 -10.09 5.45 26.80
CA ASN A 55 -10.44 4.06 27.16
C ASN A 55 -11.38 3.38 26.16
N LEU A 56 -11.15 3.60 24.85
CA LEU A 56 -11.97 3.04 23.80
C LEU A 56 -11.81 1.52 23.73
N PRO A 57 -12.90 0.77 23.56
CA PRO A 57 -12.81 -0.67 23.36
C PRO A 57 -12.02 -0.94 22.08
N ARG A 58 -10.96 -1.72 22.18
CA ARG A 58 -10.14 -2.15 21.05
C ARG A 58 -10.34 -3.65 20.85
N PRO A 59 -10.60 -4.10 19.62
CA PRO A 59 -10.65 -5.53 19.35
C PRO A 59 -9.28 -6.15 19.63
N GLU A 60 -9.29 -7.30 20.26
CA GLU A 60 -8.07 -8.08 20.48
C GLU A 60 -7.61 -8.71 19.17
N ILE A 61 -6.30 -8.73 18.96
CA ILE A 61 -5.71 -9.41 17.82
C ILE A 61 -5.68 -10.90 18.12
N TYR A 62 -6.28 -11.71 17.24
CA TYR A 62 -6.22 -13.16 17.33
C TYR A 62 -4.77 -13.64 17.43
N GLY A 63 -4.44 -14.46 18.43
CA GLY A 63 -3.07 -14.87 18.70
C GLY A 63 -2.17 -13.80 19.34
N GLY A 64 -2.71 -12.64 19.73
CA GLY A 64 -2.02 -11.58 20.48
C GLY A 64 -1.02 -10.74 19.70
N LYS A 65 -0.73 -11.05 18.44
CA LYS A 65 0.22 -10.31 17.59
C LYS A 65 -0.15 -10.38 16.11
N LYS A 66 0.28 -9.36 15.35
CA LYS A 66 0.15 -9.35 13.90
C LYS A 66 0.99 -10.45 13.27
N GLU A 67 0.45 -11.08 12.25
CA GLU A 67 1.18 -12.01 11.38
C GLU A 67 1.91 -11.23 10.27
N ILE A 68 3.16 -11.57 10.01
CA ILE A 68 3.96 -10.98 8.93
C ILE A 68 4.31 -12.07 7.93
N ILE A 69 3.78 -11.94 6.71
CA ILE A 69 4.08 -12.84 5.60
C ILE A 69 5.08 -12.14 4.68
N SER A 70 6.21 -12.79 4.43
CA SER A 70 7.32 -12.25 3.65
C SER A 70 7.58 -13.10 2.42
N SER A 71 7.75 -12.45 1.26
CA SER A 71 8.20 -13.10 0.02
C SER A 71 9.72 -12.96 -0.14
N THR A 72 10.34 -13.95 -0.76
CA THR A 72 11.76 -13.89 -1.14
C THR A 72 11.88 -13.26 -2.54
N PRO A 73 12.76 -12.26 -2.75
CA PRO A 73 12.97 -11.67 -4.06
C PRO A 73 13.43 -12.69 -5.10
N THR A 74 12.82 -12.66 -6.28
CA THR A 74 13.23 -13.47 -7.43
C THR A 74 14.51 -12.96 -8.06
N GLU A 75 15.17 -13.77 -8.89
CA GLU A 75 16.33 -13.33 -9.68
C GLU A 75 15.98 -12.19 -10.64
N HIS A 76 14.75 -12.18 -11.16
CA HIS A 76 14.26 -11.07 -11.99
C HIS A 76 14.17 -9.77 -11.18
N GLN A 77 13.60 -9.81 -9.98
CA GLN A 77 13.54 -8.65 -9.08
C GLN A 77 14.93 -8.16 -8.67
N LYS A 78 15.88 -9.06 -8.42
CA LYS A 78 17.28 -8.68 -8.11
C LYS A 78 17.95 -7.96 -9.28
N LYS A 79 17.71 -8.40 -10.52
CA LYS A 79 18.21 -7.72 -11.72
C LYS A 79 17.62 -6.31 -11.86
N ILE A 80 16.31 -6.15 -11.68
CA ILE A 80 15.66 -4.83 -11.69
C ILE A 80 16.24 -3.94 -10.58
N MET A 81 16.44 -4.48 -9.38
CA MET A 81 17.04 -3.71 -8.28
C MET A 81 18.45 -3.21 -8.62
N ALA A 82 19.26 -4.00 -9.33
CA ALA A 82 20.57 -3.55 -9.78
C ALA A 82 20.46 -2.33 -10.71
N THR A 83 19.51 -2.33 -11.65
CA THR A 83 19.26 -1.15 -12.51
C THR A 83 18.79 0.06 -11.72
N PHE A 84 18.04 -0.12 -10.65
CA PHE A 84 17.62 0.98 -9.78
C PHE A 84 18.80 1.61 -9.05
N ILE A 85 19.79 0.81 -8.62
CA ILE A 85 21.02 1.31 -8.00
C ILE A 85 21.80 2.17 -8.98
N GLU A 86 22.02 1.69 -10.21
CA GLU A 86 22.71 2.43 -11.27
C GLU A 86 22.00 3.75 -11.59
N ARG A 87 20.67 3.74 -11.73
CA ARG A 87 19.87 4.93 -11.96
C ARG A 87 19.95 5.92 -10.79
N ALA A 88 19.91 5.43 -9.56
CA ALA A 88 20.04 6.27 -8.37
C ALA A 88 21.40 6.98 -8.32
N GLU A 89 22.48 6.29 -8.70
CA GLU A 89 23.83 6.88 -8.81
C GLU A 89 23.90 7.93 -9.91
N ALA A 90 23.33 7.65 -11.08
CA ALA A 90 23.27 8.61 -12.19
C ALA A 90 22.50 9.89 -11.82
N ILE A 91 21.36 9.76 -11.13
CA ILE A 91 20.57 10.87 -10.62
C ILE A 91 21.38 11.70 -9.60
N ARG A 92 22.03 11.04 -8.65
CA ARG A 92 22.85 11.68 -7.62
C ARG A 92 24.02 12.47 -8.22
N ASN A 93 24.64 11.92 -9.25
CA ASN A 93 25.77 12.52 -9.92
C ASN A 93 25.39 13.60 -10.96
N GLY A 94 24.08 13.87 -11.12
CA GLY A 94 23.59 14.87 -12.08
C GLY A 94 23.75 14.45 -13.55
N GLN A 95 23.91 13.17 -13.83
CA GLN A 95 24.10 12.63 -15.18
C GLN A 95 22.83 12.55 -16.00
N VAL A 96 21.66 12.67 -15.34
CA VAL A 96 20.34 12.67 -15.96
C VAL A 96 19.56 13.92 -15.56
N LYS A 97 18.72 14.41 -16.46
CA LYS A 97 17.90 15.59 -16.17
C LYS A 97 16.68 15.19 -15.31
N PRO A 98 16.25 16.05 -14.34
CA PRO A 98 15.16 15.73 -13.41
C PRO A 98 13.83 15.34 -14.07
N TYR A 99 13.57 15.79 -15.29
CA TYR A 99 12.36 15.43 -16.03
C TYR A 99 12.47 14.08 -16.76
N GLU A 100 13.67 13.58 -17.00
CA GLU A 100 13.94 12.27 -17.59
C GLU A 100 13.87 11.20 -16.53
N ASP A 101 14.62 11.38 -15.44
CA ASP A 101 14.61 10.49 -14.28
C ASP A 101 14.92 11.26 -12.98
N ASN A 102 14.33 10.80 -11.87
CA ASN A 102 14.50 11.42 -10.56
C ASN A 102 14.20 10.44 -9.43
N MET A 103 14.66 10.77 -8.21
CA MET A 103 14.47 9.89 -7.05
C MET A 103 13.01 9.60 -6.70
N LEU A 104 12.07 10.52 -6.98
CA LEU A 104 10.65 10.29 -6.72
C LEU A 104 10.09 9.20 -7.66
N LYS A 105 10.40 9.31 -8.96
CA LYS A 105 10.02 8.32 -9.96
C LYS A 105 10.63 6.96 -9.62
N LEU A 106 11.93 6.92 -9.35
CA LEU A 106 12.65 5.70 -8.99
C LEU A 106 12.06 5.04 -7.74
N THR A 107 11.80 5.80 -6.69
CA THR A 107 11.20 5.28 -5.45
C THR A 107 9.79 4.72 -5.69
N ASN A 108 9.01 5.37 -6.55
CA ASN A 108 7.67 4.88 -6.89
C ASN A 108 7.73 3.56 -7.68
N GLU A 109 8.61 3.47 -8.67
CA GLU A 109 8.84 2.23 -9.42
C GLU A 109 9.35 1.11 -8.51
N ALA A 110 10.25 1.40 -7.57
CA ALA A 110 10.72 0.42 -6.59
C ALA A 110 9.60 -0.10 -5.67
N ARG A 111 8.68 0.78 -5.25
CA ARG A 111 7.49 0.36 -4.49
C ARG A 111 6.57 -0.54 -5.31
N GLN A 112 6.37 -0.21 -6.58
CA GLN A 112 5.56 -1.03 -7.48
C GLN A 112 6.21 -2.39 -7.69
N MET A 113 7.50 -2.45 -8.01
CA MET A 113 8.28 -3.68 -8.18
C MET A 113 8.22 -4.57 -6.93
N ALA A 114 8.27 -3.98 -5.74
CA ALA A 114 8.21 -4.73 -4.49
C ALA A 114 6.85 -5.39 -4.23
N ILE A 115 5.78 -4.94 -4.87
CA ILE A 115 4.45 -5.59 -4.81
C ILE A 115 4.38 -6.67 -5.87
N ASP A 116 4.59 -6.30 -7.13
CA ASP A 116 4.61 -7.20 -8.27
C ASP A 116 5.43 -6.58 -9.41
N PRO A 117 6.47 -7.28 -9.92
CA PRO A 117 7.30 -6.76 -11.01
C PRO A 117 6.52 -6.39 -12.27
N ARG A 118 5.37 -7.03 -12.54
CA ARG A 118 4.51 -6.74 -13.70
C ARG A 118 3.94 -5.32 -13.70
N LEU A 119 4.00 -4.60 -12.57
CA LEU A 119 3.60 -3.19 -12.49
C LEU A 119 4.56 -2.25 -13.22
N ILE A 120 5.81 -2.64 -13.37
CA ILE A 120 6.86 -1.85 -14.06
C ILE A 120 7.38 -2.52 -15.32
N ASP A 121 7.39 -3.84 -15.35
CA ASP A 121 7.78 -4.65 -16.50
C ASP A 121 6.69 -5.67 -16.81
N ARG A 122 5.90 -5.38 -17.81
CA ARG A 122 4.76 -6.24 -18.20
C ARG A 122 5.16 -7.58 -18.78
N SER A 123 6.42 -7.73 -19.19
CA SER A 123 6.98 -9.00 -19.64
C SER A 123 7.41 -9.90 -18.50
N ALA A 124 7.43 -9.38 -17.28
CA ALA A 124 7.80 -10.16 -16.10
C ALA A 124 6.83 -11.34 -15.89
N PRO A 125 7.36 -12.52 -15.55
CA PRO A 125 6.53 -13.69 -15.30
C PRO A 125 5.69 -13.49 -14.03
N ASN A 126 4.50 -14.11 -14.00
CA ASN A 126 3.71 -14.23 -12.79
C ASN A 126 4.38 -15.25 -11.86
N ASP A 127 5.02 -14.77 -10.80
CA ASP A 127 5.65 -15.64 -9.81
C ASP A 127 4.64 -16.04 -8.73
N PRO A 128 4.34 -17.36 -8.56
CA PRO A 128 3.44 -17.83 -7.51
C PRO A 128 3.81 -17.37 -6.10
N ASN A 129 5.10 -17.15 -5.84
CA ASN A 129 5.60 -16.69 -4.55
C ASN A 129 5.75 -15.15 -4.47
N SER A 130 5.21 -14.41 -5.44
CA SER A 130 5.18 -12.95 -5.35
C SER A 130 4.35 -12.48 -4.16
N LYS A 131 4.65 -11.29 -3.64
CA LYS A 131 3.86 -10.70 -2.55
C LYS A 131 2.39 -10.62 -2.89
N LEU A 132 2.04 -10.32 -4.15
CA LEU A 132 0.66 -10.25 -4.60
C LEU A 132 -0.02 -11.63 -4.52
N ASN A 133 0.61 -12.67 -5.07
CA ASN A 133 0.03 -14.03 -5.05
C ASN A 133 -0.09 -14.57 -3.61
N MET A 134 0.90 -14.36 -2.76
CA MET A 134 0.81 -14.73 -1.34
C MET A 134 -0.32 -13.98 -0.61
N CYS A 135 -0.56 -12.72 -0.96
CA CYS A 135 -1.69 -11.96 -0.43
C CYS A 135 -3.03 -12.56 -0.89
N ILE A 136 -3.15 -12.91 -2.17
CA ILE A 136 -4.35 -13.56 -2.72
C ILE A 136 -4.60 -14.91 -2.05
N ASP A 137 -3.55 -15.70 -1.84
CA ASP A 137 -3.63 -16.98 -1.15
C ASP A 137 -4.15 -16.81 0.28
N GLN A 138 -3.66 -15.80 1.00
CA GLN A 138 -4.11 -15.52 2.35
C GLN A 138 -5.57 -15.05 2.37
N ILE A 139 -5.96 -14.15 1.45
CA ILE A 139 -7.36 -13.69 1.32
C ILE A 139 -8.28 -14.90 1.06
N TYR A 140 -7.92 -15.77 0.12
CA TYR A 140 -8.72 -16.94 -0.22
C TYR A 140 -8.81 -17.93 0.95
N LYS A 141 -7.70 -18.17 1.65
CA LYS A 141 -7.65 -19.02 2.83
C LYS A 141 -8.62 -18.54 3.91
N VAL A 142 -8.53 -17.27 4.30
CA VAL A 142 -9.41 -16.68 5.32
C VAL A 142 -10.87 -16.70 4.86
N TRP A 143 -11.13 -16.37 3.58
CA TRP A 143 -12.48 -16.41 3.02
C TRP A 143 -13.10 -17.80 3.16
N LYS A 144 -12.33 -18.86 2.86
CA LYS A 144 -12.80 -20.25 2.95
C LYS A 144 -12.97 -20.71 4.40
N GLU A 145 -11.99 -20.44 5.26
CA GLU A 145 -12.01 -20.85 6.67
C GLU A 145 -13.15 -20.18 7.46
N THR A 146 -13.60 -19.01 7.04
CA THR A 146 -14.66 -18.23 7.72
C THR A 146 -15.98 -18.23 6.96
N GLU A 147 -16.21 -19.22 6.10
CA GLU A 147 -17.41 -19.30 5.26
C GLU A 147 -18.70 -19.43 6.10
N ALA A 148 -18.67 -20.24 7.15
CA ALA A 148 -19.83 -20.47 8.02
C ALA A 148 -20.28 -19.19 8.74
N ASP A 149 -19.35 -18.38 9.18
CA ASP A 149 -19.60 -17.15 9.92
C ASP A 149 -19.71 -15.91 9.01
N ARG A 150 -19.46 -16.08 7.71
CA ARG A 150 -19.41 -15.01 6.69
C ARG A 150 -18.59 -13.81 7.12
N LEU A 151 -17.43 -14.06 7.75
CA LEU A 151 -16.56 -12.97 8.18
C LEU A 151 -15.99 -12.21 7.00
N THR A 152 -15.69 -10.95 7.22
CA THR A 152 -15.24 -9.99 6.21
C THR A 152 -13.77 -9.64 6.37
N GLN A 153 -13.12 -9.33 5.27
CA GLN A 153 -11.72 -8.94 5.22
C GLN A 153 -11.58 -7.55 4.60
N LEU A 154 -10.80 -6.68 5.24
CA LEU A 154 -10.40 -5.40 4.68
C LEU A 154 -8.99 -5.55 4.10
N VAL A 155 -8.85 -5.32 2.80
CA VAL A 155 -7.58 -5.43 2.10
C VAL A 155 -7.09 -4.04 1.71
N PHE A 156 -5.97 -3.63 2.28
CA PHE A 156 -5.39 -2.31 2.05
C PHE A 156 -4.27 -2.38 1.01
N CYS A 157 -4.39 -1.59 -0.06
CA CYS A 157 -3.34 -1.42 -1.04
C CYS A 157 -3.33 0.03 -1.56
N ASP A 158 -2.25 0.75 -1.28
CA ASP A 158 -2.09 2.16 -1.68
C ASP A 158 -1.42 2.32 -3.06
N VAL A 159 -0.92 1.23 -3.61
CA VAL A 159 -0.25 1.21 -4.91
C VAL A 159 -1.14 0.54 -5.94
N SER A 160 -1.12 1.07 -7.18
CA SER A 160 -1.89 0.48 -8.29
C SER A 160 -3.39 0.41 -8.02
N THR A 161 -3.95 1.50 -7.46
CA THR A 161 -5.41 1.63 -7.29
C THR A 161 -6.14 1.54 -8.63
N PRO A 162 -7.40 1.09 -8.65
CA PRO A 162 -8.15 0.92 -9.90
C PRO A 162 -8.18 2.21 -10.70
N ALA A 163 -7.81 2.15 -11.98
CA ALA A 163 -7.97 3.26 -12.89
C ALA A 163 -9.47 3.43 -13.23
N GLN A 164 -9.91 4.69 -13.39
CA GLN A 164 -11.29 4.97 -13.81
C GLN A 164 -11.64 4.41 -15.21
N LYS A 165 -10.62 4.11 -16.01
CA LYS A 165 -10.75 3.44 -17.30
C LYS A 165 -9.74 2.29 -17.37
N PRO A 166 -10.17 1.06 -17.69
CA PRO A 166 -9.25 -0.04 -17.87
C PRO A 166 -8.29 0.28 -19.01
N ILE A 167 -6.99 0.08 -18.79
CA ILE A 167 -5.99 0.17 -19.83
C ILE A 167 -6.07 -1.14 -20.61
N ILE A 168 -6.78 -1.13 -21.73
CA ILE A 168 -6.83 -2.26 -22.65
C ILE A 168 -5.55 -2.20 -23.50
N GLN A 169 -4.68 -3.16 -23.33
CA GLN A 169 -3.53 -3.30 -24.22
C GLN A 169 -3.96 -4.05 -25.48
N MET A 170 -3.50 -3.55 -26.60
CA MET A 170 -3.79 -4.10 -27.92
C MET A 170 -2.50 -4.66 -28.50
N GLU A 171 -2.57 -5.84 -29.08
CA GLU A 171 -1.50 -6.40 -29.91
C GLU A 171 -1.94 -6.40 -31.37
N GLN A 172 -0.99 -6.28 -32.27
CA GLN A 172 -1.27 -6.37 -33.70
C GLN A 172 -1.10 -7.82 -34.14
N VAL A 173 -2.22 -8.46 -34.50
CA VAL A 173 -2.26 -9.82 -35.04
C VAL A 173 -2.84 -9.74 -36.42
N ASP A 174 -2.09 -10.17 -37.44
CA ASP A 174 -2.49 -10.13 -38.84
C ASP A 174 -2.94 -8.74 -39.33
N GLY A 175 -2.27 -7.68 -38.88
CA GLY A 175 -2.59 -6.30 -39.24
C GLY A 175 -3.79 -5.68 -38.51
N VAL A 176 -4.45 -6.44 -37.65
CA VAL A 176 -5.60 -5.98 -36.84
C VAL A 176 -5.19 -5.85 -35.36
N TYR A 177 -5.55 -4.73 -34.74
CA TYR A 177 -5.35 -4.57 -33.31
C TYR A 177 -6.39 -5.37 -32.52
N LYS A 178 -5.93 -6.35 -31.73
CA LYS A 178 -6.76 -7.17 -30.84
C LYS A 178 -6.39 -6.91 -29.39
N ALA A 179 -7.40 -6.88 -28.51
CA ALA A 179 -7.15 -6.81 -27.07
C ALA A 179 -6.45 -8.09 -26.61
N ILE A 180 -5.37 -7.93 -25.83
CA ILE A 180 -4.66 -9.07 -25.25
C ILE A 180 -5.52 -9.63 -24.11
N PRO A 181 -6.02 -10.87 -24.23
CA PRO A 181 -6.86 -11.45 -23.18
C PRO A 181 -6.04 -11.74 -21.91
N ASN A 182 -6.70 -11.65 -20.77
CA ASN A 182 -6.13 -12.01 -19.45
C ASN A 182 -4.87 -11.26 -19.00
N GLN A 183 -4.66 -10.04 -19.48
CA GLN A 183 -3.49 -9.27 -19.15
C GLN A 183 -3.56 -8.72 -17.72
N PHE A 184 -2.42 -8.71 -17.03
CA PHE A 184 -2.26 -8.00 -15.76
C PHE A 184 -2.46 -6.50 -15.99
N THR A 185 -3.46 -5.91 -15.35
CA THR A 185 -3.80 -4.48 -15.47
C THR A 185 -3.35 -3.70 -14.25
N ASN A 186 -3.78 -4.13 -13.09
CA ASN A 186 -3.44 -3.55 -11.79
C ASN A 186 -3.65 -4.58 -10.67
N VAL A 187 -3.21 -4.25 -9.45
CA VAL A 187 -3.28 -5.15 -8.29
C VAL A 187 -4.73 -5.51 -7.92
N TYR A 188 -5.65 -4.54 -7.95
CA TYR A 188 -7.04 -4.77 -7.54
C TYR A 188 -7.76 -5.71 -8.48
N ASP A 189 -7.63 -5.48 -9.78
CA ASP A 189 -8.27 -6.34 -10.80
C ASP A 189 -7.68 -7.75 -10.78
N GLU A 190 -6.37 -7.90 -10.55
CA GLU A 190 -5.74 -9.21 -10.45
C GLU A 190 -6.21 -9.98 -9.21
N ILE A 191 -6.32 -9.31 -8.05
CA ILE A 191 -6.88 -9.93 -6.84
C ILE A 191 -8.31 -10.41 -7.12
N LYS A 192 -9.17 -9.54 -7.66
CA LYS A 192 -10.56 -9.88 -7.98
C LYS A 192 -10.64 -11.04 -8.95
N LYS A 193 -9.89 -10.98 -10.05
CA LYS A 193 -9.86 -12.01 -11.09
C LYS A 193 -9.48 -13.37 -10.52
N VAL A 194 -8.35 -13.46 -9.81
CA VAL A 194 -7.85 -14.74 -9.28
C VAL A 194 -8.76 -15.30 -8.21
N LEU A 195 -9.35 -14.46 -7.36
CA LEU A 195 -10.33 -14.92 -6.37
C LEU A 195 -11.59 -15.48 -7.04
N MET A 196 -12.09 -14.83 -8.11
CA MET A 196 -13.22 -15.34 -8.88
C MET A 196 -12.91 -16.67 -9.59
N GLU A 197 -11.71 -16.81 -10.16
CA GLU A 197 -11.22 -18.07 -10.76
C GLU A 197 -11.17 -19.22 -9.72
N ARG A 198 -10.96 -18.89 -8.44
CA ARG A 198 -10.99 -19.84 -7.32
C ARG A 198 -12.39 -20.09 -6.76
N GLY A 199 -13.42 -19.47 -7.32
CA GLY A 199 -14.82 -19.69 -6.95
C GLY A 199 -15.40 -18.70 -5.95
N VAL A 200 -14.70 -17.60 -5.62
CA VAL A 200 -15.29 -16.52 -4.81
C VAL A 200 -16.32 -15.77 -5.67
N PRO A 201 -17.56 -15.63 -5.22
CA PRO A 201 -18.58 -14.89 -5.97
C PRO A 201 -18.17 -13.41 -6.21
N GLU A 202 -18.38 -12.89 -7.41
CA GLU A 202 -18.05 -11.51 -7.74
C GLU A 202 -18.73 -10.51 -6.79
N SER A 203 -19.96 -10.79 -6.38
CA SER A 203 -20.73 -9.95 -5.47
C SER A 203 -20.12 -9.79 -4.08
N GLU A 204 -19.25 -10.72 -3.67
CA GLU A 204 -18.57 -10.71 -2.38
C GLU A 204 -17.24 -9.92 -2.41
N ILE A 205 -16.79 -9.48 -3.60
CA ILE A 205 -15.53 -8.74 -3.79
C ILE A 205 -15.85 -7.34 -4.28
N VAL A 206 -15.55 -6.33 -3.49
CA VAL A 206 -15.88 -4.93 -3.82
C VAL A 206 -14.67 -4.01 -3.62
N PHE A 207 -14.53 -3.03 -4.49
CA PHE A 207 -13.56 -1.95 -4.35
C PHE A 207 -14.25 -0.71 -3.77
N ILE A 208 -13.73 -0.15 -2.68
CA ILE A 208 -14.28 1.10 -2.13
C ILE A 208 -14.20 2.25 -3.14
N HIS A 209 -13.32 2.15 -4.13
CA HIS A 209 -13.14 3.13 -5.18
C HIS A 209 -14.34 3.20 -6.15
N ASP A 210 -15.19 2.18 -6.16
CA ASP A 210 -16.42 2.16 -6.97
C ASP A 210 -17.50 3.08 -6.40
N ALA A 211 -17.44 3.38 -5.09
CA ALA A 211 -18.32 4.35 -4.45
C ALA A 211 -17.91 5.78 -4.82
N LYS A 212 -18.75 6.47 -5.56
CA LYS A 212 -18.57 7.88 -5.97
C LYS A 212 -19.19 8.87 -5.00
N THR A 213 -20.14 8.42 -4.20
CA THR A 213 -20.88 9.24 -3.22
C THR A 213 -20.78 8.64 -1.82
N GLU A 214 -20.99 9.47 -0.81
CA GLU A 214 -21.03 9.02 0.58
C GLU A 214 -22.13 7.99 0.82
N VAL A 215 -23.30 8.16 0.19
CA VAL A 215 -24.41 7.21 0.28
C VAL A 215 -24.01 5.83 -0.24
N GLN A 216 -23.32 5.78 -1.39
CA GLN A 216 -22.81 4.51 -1.94
C GLN A 216 -21.76 3.87 -1.02
N ARG A 217 -20.90 4.69 -0.40
CA ARG A 217 -19.90 4.20 0.56
C ARG A 217 -20.55 3.58 1.78
N GLN A 218 -21.55 4.24 2.36
CA GLN A 218 -22.29 3.72 3.51
C GLN A 218 -23.02 2.41 3.16
N ALA A 219 -23.61 2.31 1.98
CA ALA A 219 -24.24 1.07 1.52
C ALA A 219 -23.25 -0.10 1.39
N ILE A 220 -22.02 0.17 0.92
CA ILE A 220 -20.94 -0.84 0.90
C ILE A 220 -20.60 -1.28 2.32
N PHE A 221 -20.42 -0.35 3.26
CA PHE A 221 -20.11 -0.67 4.65
C PHE A 221 -21.20 -1.49 5.33
N GLU A 222 -22.47 -1.16 5.08
CA GLU A 222 -23.60 -1.96 5.60
C GLU A 222 -23.58 -3.40 5.07
N LYS A 223 -23.36 -3.58 3.79
CA LYS A 223 -23.22 -4.90 3.17
C LYS A 223 -22.03 -5.67 3.72
N THR A 224 -20.92 -4.97 3.97
CA THR A 224 -19.73 -5.55 4.58
C THR A 224 -20.03 -6.05 6.00
N ARG A 225 -20.67 -5.23 6.84
CA ARG A 225 -21.08 -5.63 8.20
C ARG A 225 -22.05 -6.81 8.24
N LYS A 226 -22.88 -6.97 7.20
CA LYS A 226 -23.83 -8.11 7.06
C LYS A 226 -23.18 -9.38 6.48
N GLY A 227 -21.90 -9.32 6.10
CA GLY A 227 -21.22 -10.44 5.44
C GLY A 227 -21.70 -10.70 4.00
N GLU A 228 -22.39 -9.75 3.37
CA GLU A 228 -22.75 -9.81 1.95
C GLU A 228 -21.51 -9.53 1.09
N ILE A 229 -20.66 -8.58 1.52
CA ILE A 229 -19.34 -8.33 0.96
C ILE A 229 -18.33 -8.92 1.93
N ARG A 230 -17.54 -9.89 1.46
CA ARG A 230 -16.58 -10.59 2.30
C ARG A 230 -15.13 -10.18 2.06
N VAL A 231 -14.86 -9.52 0.93
CA VAL A 231 -13.55 -8.96 0.60
C VAL A 231 -13.73 -7.53 0.13
N LEU A 232 -13.39 -6.57 0.99
CA LEU A 232 -13.45 -5.14 0.66
C LEU A 232 -12.03 -4.61 0.45
N LEU A 233 -11.71 -4.20 -0.78
CA LEU A 233 -10.40 -3.65 -1.13
C LEU A 233 -10.45 -2.12 -1.15
N GLY A 234 -9.40 -1.49 -0.62
CA GLY A 234 -9.28 -0.04 -0.66
C GLY A 234 -7.89 0.47 -0.32
N SER A 235 -7.67 1.75 -0.57
CA SER A 235 -6.47 2.43 -0.10
C SER A 235 -6.63 2.87 1.36
N THR A 236 -5.51 3.06 2.04
CA THR A 236 -5.49 3.59 3.41
C THR A 236 -6.24 4.92 3.52
N GLY A 237 -6.13 5.80 2.51
CA GLY A 237 -6.86 7.07 2.46
C GLY A 237 -8.37 6.93 2.30
N LYS A 238 -8.87 5.79 1.81
CA LYS A 238 -10.31 5.54 1.61
C LYS A 238 -10.94 4.71 2.73
N LEU A 239 -10.19 3.81 3.36
CA LEU A 239 -10.66 2.87 4.37
C LEU A 239 -10.00 3.00 5.75
N GLY A 240 -8.86 3.71 5.85
CA GLY A 240 -8.01 3.62 7.04
C GLY A 240 -8.33 4.59 8.16
N THR A 241 -8.99 5.72 7.89
CA THR A 241 -9.20 6.76 8.90
C THR A 241 -10.63 7.28 8.89
N GLY A 242 -11.24 7.34 10.08
CA GLY A 242 -12.59 7.88 10.25
C GLY A 242 -13.71 7.03 9.64
N VAL A 243 -13.42 5.76 9.37
CA VAL A 243 -14.36 4.83 8.73
C VAL A 243 -14.74 3.74 9.73
N ASN A 244 -16.02 3.50 9.91
CA ASN A 244 -16.58 2.41 10.67
C ASN A 244 -17.19 1.38 9.69
N VAL A 245 -16.46 0.29 9.48
CA VAL A 245 -16.85 -0.80 8.57
C VAL A 245 -17.39 -1.96 9.37
#